data_10b49df2c29480a6cee9a08fc1b672ca
#
_entry.id   10b49df2c29480a6cee9a08fc1b672ca
#
_cell.length_a   1.000
_cell.length_b   1.000
_cell.length_c   1.000
_cell.angle_alpha   90.00
_cell.angle_beta   90.00
_cell.angle_gamma   90.00
#
_symmetry.space_group_name_H-M   'P 1'
#
loop_
_entity.id
_entity.type
_entity.pdbx_description
1 polymer ?
#
loop_
_entity_poly.entity_id
_entity_poly.type
_entity_poly.pdbx_seq_one_letter_code
_entity_poly.pdbx_strand_id
1 'polypeptide(L)'
;GVFNAAFGGSDNSLLFQNIREEQGLAYSVYSYQNNYFMSGLFHVDITVNPKQAARVVESVVKLIDEVKQTEFTDEVLDIYKNQIKIDQIMRSESAKARMSKNAKDLLYFGKPIPLEEMIQGILSVTASELRAFAVKYLNISKASFCSVGKLMKKEAKRIDALLDGQ
;
A
#
# COMPACT_ATOMS: atom_id res chain seq x y z
N GLY A 1 6.75 -0.66 3.31
CA GLY A 1 7.72 0.08 2.52
C GLY A 1 7.53 -0.08 1.03
N VAL A 2 8.40 -0.85 0.39
CA VAL A 2 8.47 -0.93 -1.10
C VAL A 2 7.16 -1.39 -1.73
N PHE A 3 6.53 -2.44 -1.20
CA PHE A 3 5.21 -2.88 -1.68
C PHE A 3 4.18 -1.75 -1.67
N ASN A 4 4.10 -0.99 -0.58
CA ASN A 4 3.15 0.11 -0.49
C ASN A 4 3.40 1.18 -1.56
N ALA A 5 4.66 1.57 -1.80
CA ALA A 5 5.00 2.54 -2.84
C ALA A 5 4.56 2.07 -4.24
N ALA A 6 4.77 0.79 -4.55
CA ALA A 6 4.38 0.21 -5.82
C ALA A 6 2.86 0.04 -5.95
N PHE A 7 2.18 -0.35 -4.88
CA PHE A 7 0.75 -0.69 -4.93
C PHE A 7 -0.15 0.54 -4.89
N GLY A 8 0.07 1.49 -3.97
CA GLY A 8 -0.82 2.64 -3.82
C GLY A 8 -0.22 3.84 -3.07
N GLY A 9 1.08 3.86 -2.84
CA GLY A 9 1.74 4.89 -2.06
C GLY A 9 2.25 6.10 -2.85
N SER A 10 2.01 6.15 -4.16
CA SER A 10 2.46 7.25 -5.04
C SER A 10 1.52 7.42 -6.23
N ASP A 11 1.67 8.54 -6.96
CA ASP A 11 0.89 8.83 -8.15
C ASP A 11 1.23 7.90 -9.34
N ASN A 12 2.37 7.22 -9.29
CA ASN A 12 2.76 6.21 -10.27
C ASN A 12 2.38 4.78 -9.84
N SER A 13 1.71 4.61 -8.69
CA SER A 13 1.34 3.31 -8.16
C SER A 13 0.21 2.64 -8.95
N LEU A 14 0.11 1.31 -8.83
CA LEU A 14 -0.91 0.51 -9.53
C LEU A 14 -2.34 1.00 -9.25
N LEU A 15 -2.68 1.28 -7.99
CA LEU A 15 -4.01 1.76 -7.62
C LEU A 15 -4.31 3.10 -8.30
N PHE A 16 -3.35 4.04 -8.26
CA PHE A 16 -3.55 5.37 -8.81
C PHE A 16 -3.70 5.31 -10.33
N GLN A 17 -2.78 4.64 -11.03
CA GLN A 17 -2.80 4.53 -12.47
C GLN A 17 -4.06 3.82 -12.96
N ASN A 18 -4.40 2.69 -12.37
CA ASN A 18 -5.55 1.90 -12.84
C ASN A 18 -6.90 2.53 -12.46
N ILE A 19 -7.10 2.91 -11.19
CA ILE A 19 -8.43 3.32 -10.70
C ILE A 19 -8.71 4.79 -11.01
N ARG A 20 -7.72 5.66 -10.87
CA ARG A 20 -7.90 7.09 -11.07
C ARG A 20 -7.63 7.52 -12.51
N GLU A 21 -6.48 7.18 -13.08
CA GLU A 21 -6.07 7.68 -14.41
C GLU A 21 -6.77 6.91 -15.54
N GLU A 22 -6.73 5.58 -15.54
CA GLU A 22 -7.30 4.80 -16.65
C GLU A 22 -8.83 4.69 -16.56
N GLN A 23 -9.37 4.38 -15.38
CA GLN A 23 -10.81 4.15 -15.21
C GLN A 23 -11.59 5.40 -14.82
N GLY A 24 -10.97 6.44 -14.30
CA GLY A 24 -11.63 7.66 -13.83
C GLY A 24 -12.66 7.42 -12.72
N LEU A 25 -12.48 6.37 -11.91
CA LEU A 25 -13.47 5.93 -10.94
C LEU A 25 -13.38 6.66 -9.60
N ALA A 26 -12.19 7.11 -9.23
CA ALA A 26 -11.93 7.71 -7.92
C ALA A 26 -11.34 9.10 -8.05
N TYR A 27 -11.72 9.99 -7.12
CA TYR A 27 -11.08 11.30 -6.98
C TYR A 27 -9.69 11.16 -6.36
N SER A 28 -9.58 10.33 -5.33
CA SER A 28 -8.30 9.96 -4.73
C SER A 28 -8.31 8.46 -4.38
N VAL A 29 -7.16 7.84 -4.56
CA VAL A 29 -6.92 6.45 -4.17
C VAL A 29 -5.46 6.32 -3.76
N TYR A 30 -5.23 5.77 -2.59
CA TYR A 30 -3.89 5.50 -2.08
C TYR A 30 -3.91 4.35 -1.08
N SER A 31 -2.75 3.76 -0.86
CA SER A 31 -2.55 2.79 0.19
C SER A 31 -1.51 3.25 1.20
N TYR A 32 -1.63 2.79 2.42
CA TYR A 32 -0.65 3.02 3.47
C TYR A 32 -0.63 1.86 4.46
N GLN A 33 0.44 1.80 5.23
CA GLN A 33 0.59 0.79 6.27
C GLN A 33 0.79 1.42 7.63
N ASN A 34 0.13 0.88 8.64
CA ASN A 34 0.37 1.20 10.02
C ASN A 34 1.06 0.00 10.67
N ASN A 35 2.26 0.25 11.19
CA ASN A 35 3.05 -0.76 11.88
C ASN A 35 2.98 -0.52 13.38
N TYR A 36 2.61 -1.55 14.11
CA TYR A 36 2.60 -1.60 15.57
C TYR A 36 3.59 -2.64 16.06
N PHE A 37 3.90 -2.67 17.34
CA PHE A 37 4.92 -3.56 17.90
C PHE A 37 4.64 -5.06 17.61
N MET A 38 3.38 -5.50 17.74
CA MET A 38 2.98 -6.91 17.55
C MET A 38 2.04 -7.14 16.37
N SER A 39 1.69 -6.09 15.62
CA SER A 39 0.70 -6.19 14.55
C SER A 39 0.93 -5.11 13.49
N GLY A 40 0.19 -5.20 12.39
CA GLY A 40 0.17 -4.16 11.37
C GLY A 40 -1.13 -4.20 10.59
N LEU A 41 -1.44 -3.08 9.97
CA LEU A 41 -2.60 -2.94 9.08
C LEU A 41 -2.13 -2.37 7.74
N PHE A 42 -2.64 -2.94 6.67
CA PHE A 42 -2.51 -2.38 5.33
C PHE A 42 -3.86 -1.81 4.93
N HIS A 43 -3.88 -0.54 4.54
CA HIS A 43 -5.10 0.19 4.22
C HIS A 43 -5.10 0.58 2.74
N VAL A 44 -6.30 0.61 2.17
CA VAL A 44 -6.58 1.28 0.90
C VAL A 44 -7.70 2.28 1.15
N ASP A 45 -7.39 3.56 0.97
CA ASP A 45 -8.34 4.66 1.13
C ASP A 45 -8.76 5.20 -0.22
N ILE A 46 -10.06 5.38 -0.41
CA ILE A 46 -10.60 5.80 -1.70
C ILE A 46 -11.72 6.81 -1.50
N THR A 47 -11.63 7.93 -2.21
CA THR A 47 -12.73 8.88 -2.33
C THR A 47 -13.41 8.68 -3.68
N VAL A 48 -14.67 8.25 -3.64
CA VAL A 48 -15.41 7.81 -4.83
C VAL A 48 -16.86 8.29 -4.82
N ASN A 49 -17.46 8.41 -6.02
CA ASN A 49 -18.91 8.60 -6.12
C ASN A 49 -19.64 7.36 -5.56
N PRO A 50 -20.65 7.53 -4.67
CA PRO A 50 -21.38 6.42 -4.06
C PRO A 50 -21.95 5.38 -5.04
N LYS A 51 -22.26 5.79 -6.28
CA LYS A 51 -22.75 4.89 -7.34
C LYS A 51 -21.68 3.98 -7.94
N GLN A 52 -20.43 4.24 -7.68
CA GLN A 52 -19.28 3.50 -8.22
C GLN A 52 -18.51 2.72 -7.14
N ALA A 53 -18.98 2.76 -5.90
CA ALA A 53 -18.25 2.20 -4.76
C ALA A 53 -17.92 0.70 -4.95
N ALA A 54 -18.91 -0.12 -5.34
CA ALA A 54 -18.66 -1.55 -5.58
C ALA A 54 -17.72 -1.82 -6.74
N ARG A 55 -17.78 -1.00 -7.81
CA ARG A 55 -16.88 -1.14 -8.97
C ARG A 55 -15.43 -0.85 -8.59
N VAL A 56 -15.22 0.16 -7.75
CA VAL A 56 -13.88 0.50 -7.26
C VAL A 56 -13.33 -0.61 -6.36
N VAL A 57 -14.14 -1.15 -5.44
CA VAL A 57 -13.73 -2.29 -4.61
C VAL A 57 -13.38 -3.51 -5.48
N GLU A 58 -14.17 -3.81 -6.51
CA GLU A 58 -13.88 -4.86 -7.49
C GLU A 58 -12.52 -4.64 -8.18
N SER A 59 -12.22 -3.41 -8.59
CA SER A 59 -10.92 -3.07 -9.19
C SER A 59 -9.76 -3.27 -8.21
N VAL A 60 -9.94 -2.89 -6.94
CA VAL A 60 -8.91 -3.13 -5.89
C VAL A 60 -8.67 -4.62 -5.69
N VAL A 61 -9.74 -5.43 -5.60
CA VAL A 61 -9.63 -6.88 -5.44
C VAL A 61 -8.87 -7.50 -6.62
N LYS A 62 -9.21 -7.12 -7.85
CA LYS A 62 -8.51 -7.57 -9.06
C LYS A 62 -7.02 -7.22 -9.03
N LEU A 63 -6.67 -5.99 -8.68
CA LEU A 63 -5.27 -5.57 -8.60
C LEU A 63 -4.51 -6.34 -7.50
N ILE A 64 -5.15 -6.64 -6.38
CA ILE A 64 -4.57 -7.50 -5.34
C ILE A 64 -4.30 -8.91 -5.88
N ASP A 65 -5.21 -9.47 -6.66
CA ASP A 65 -5.02 -10.80 -7.25
C ASP A 65 -3.96 -10.79 -8.35
N GLU A 66 -3.88 -9.73 -9.15
CA GLU A 66 -2.83 -9.54 -10.16
C GLU A 66 -1.43 -9.52 -9.52
N VAL A 67 -1.22 -8.76 -8.45
CA VAL A 67 0.10 -8.69 -7.78
C VAL A 67 0.47 -9.98 -7.03
N LYS A 68 -0.47 -10.88 -6.77
CA LYS A 68 -0.20 -12.23 -6.26
C LYS A 68 0.24 -13.19 -7.36
N GLN A 69 -0.20 -12.97 -8.60
CA GLN A 69 0.05 -13.84 -9.73
C GLN A 69 1.25 -13.39 -10.56
N THR A 70 1.42 -12.08 -10.71
CA THR A 70 2.44 -11.48 -11.56
C THR A 70 3.44 -10.66 -10.74
N GLU A 71 4.71 -10.86 -10.96
CA GLU A 71 5.77 -10.08 -10.32
C GLU A 71 5.93 -8.72 -11.03
N PHE A 72 6.32 -7.70 -10.25
CA PHE A 72 6.78 -6.45 -10.83
C PHE A 72 8.04 -6.69 -11.64
N THR A 73 8.23 -5.96 -12.74
CA THR A 73 9.52 -5.99 -13.42
C THR A 73 10.60 -5.28 -12.61
N ASP A 74 11.85 -5.67 -12.78
CA ASP A 74 12.96 -5.06 -12.04
C ASP A 74 13.07 -3.56 -12.32
N GLU A 75 12.80 -3.13 -13.57
CA GLU A 75 12.82 -1.71 -13.95
C GLU A 75 11.77 -0.91 -13.18
N VAL A 76 10.55 -1.43 -13.06
CA VAL A 76 9.46 -0.79 -12.31
C VAL A 76 9.78 -0.77 -10.82
N LEU A 77 10.32 -1.87 -10.31
CA LEU A 77 10.70 -1.98 -8.91
C LEU A 77 11.81 -0.99 -8.53
N ASP A 78 12.78 -0.81 -9.40
CA ASP A 78 13.90 0.12 -9.18
C ASP A 78 13.44 1.60 -9.12
N ILE A 79 12.41 1.97 -9.87
CA ILE A 79 11.79 3.30 -9.78
C ILE A 79 11.28 3.54 -8.35
N TYR A 80 10.50 2.61 -7.79
CA TYR A 80 9.97 2.76 -6.43
C TYR A 80 11.05 2.72 -5.35
N LYS A 81 12.06 1.86 -5.49
CA LYS A 81 13.20 1.79 -4.58
C LYS A 81 13.97 3.11 -4.55
N ASN A 82 14.25 3.69 -5.72
CA ASN A 82 14.94 4.97 -5.83
C ASN A 82 14.11 6.11 -5.25
N GLN A 83 12.80 6.14 -5.49
CA GLN A 83 11.90 7.13 -4.89
C GLN A 83 11.95 7.06 -3.37
N ILE A 84 11.81 5.87 -2.78
CA ILE A 84 11.85 5.71 -1.31
C ILE A 84 13.23 6.10 -0.77
N LYS A 85 14.32 5.71 -1.45
CA LYS A 85 15.68 6.10 -1.08
C LYS A 85 15.83 7.62 -0.99
N ILE A 86 15.38 8.34 -2.02
CA ILE A 86 15.43 9.82 -2.05
C ILE A 86 14.61 10.40 -0.90
N ASP A 87 13.39 9.91 -0.68
CA ASP A 87 12.52 10.35 0.42
C ASP A 87 13.18 10.14 1.79
N GLN A 88 13.86 9.02 2.00
CA GLN A 88 14.57 8.76 3.26
C GLN A 88 15.76 9.71 3.46
N ILE A 89 16.52 9.99 2.42
CA ILE A 89 17.64 10.96 2.46
C ILE A 89 17.09 12.35 2.82
N MET A 90 16.06 12.84 2.12
CA MET A 90 15.45 14.13 2.39
C MET A 90 14.89 14.23 3.82
N ARG A 91 14.21 13.19 4.30
CA ARG A 91 13.70 13.12 5.68
C ARG A 91 14.83 13.14 6.71
N SER A 92 15.98 12.58 6.38
CA SER A 92 17.14 12.56 7.29
C SER A 92 17.75 13.94 7.54
N GLU A 93 17.47 14.94 6.71
CA GLU A 93 17.90 16.32 6.92
C GLU A 93 17.14 17.00 8.07
N SER A 94 15.90 16.57 8.33
CA SER A 94 15.09 17.11 9.43
C SER A 94 15.48 16.52 10.78
N ALA A 95 15.92 17.38 11.71
CA ALA A 95 16.22 16.97 13.09
C ALA A 95 15.03 16.29 13.78
N LYS A 96 13.80 16.80 13.56
CA LYS A 96 12.56 16.22 14.10
C LYS A 96 12.30 14.82 13.54
N ALA A 97 12.49 14.63 12.23
CA ALA A 97 12.30 13.32 11.61
C ALA A 97 13.34 12.30 12.10
N ARG A 98 14.62 12.70 12.21
CA ARG A 98 15.69 11.86 12.78
C ARG A 98 15.40 11.47 14.22
N MET A 99 15.00 12.43 15.05
CA MET A 99 14.63 12.15 16.44
C MET A 99 13.49 11.12 16.53
N SER A 100 12.42 11.34 15.78
CA SER A 100 11.26 10.44 15.77
C SER A 100 11.62 9.04 15.23
N LYS A 101 12.46 8.97 14.20
CA LYS A 101 12.96 7.70 13.66
C LYS A 101 13.79 6.96 14.71
N ASN A 102 14.79 7.61 15.30
CA ASN A 102 15.68 6.98 16.28
C ASN A 102 14.91 6.49 17.52
N ALA A 103 13.91 7.25 17.97
CA ALA A 103 13.05 6.82 19.07
C ALA A 103 12.24 5.57 18.72
N LYS A 104 11.67 5.51 17.53
CA LYS A 104 10.96 4.32 17.03
C LYS A 104 11.89 3.12 16.85
N ASP A 105 13.06 3.33 16.26
CA ASP A 105 14.04 2.26 16.07
C ASP A 105 14.45 1.65 17.42
N LEU A 106 14.71 2.51 18.41
CA LEU A 106 15.04 2.05 19.78
C LEU A 106 13.90 1.24 20.40
N LEU A 107 12.65 1.68 20.24
CA LEU A 107 11.48 0.99 20.78
C LEU A 107 11.24 -0.36 20.09
N TYR A 108 11.44 -0.46 18.78
CA TYR A 108 11.13 -1.67 18.00
C TYR A 108 12.31 -2.63 17.87
N PHE A 109 13.53 -2.11 17.77
CA PHE A 109 14.72 -2.91 17.47
C PHE A 109 15.78 -2.87 18.56
N GLY A 110 15.60 -2.06 19.61
CA GLY A 110 16.56 -1.90 20.71
C GLY A 110 17.80 -1.08 20.34
N LYS A 111 17.91 -0.60 19.09
CA LYS A 111 19.02 0.23 18.60
C LYS A 111 18.57 1.12 17.46
N PRO A 112 19.19 2.30 17.26
CA PRO A 112 18.99 3.09 16.05
C PRO A 112 19.51 2.34 14.83
N ILE A 113 18.76 2.39 13.72
CA ILE A 113 19.17 1.81 12.44
C ILE A 113 19.83 2.91 11.60
N PRO A 114 21.10 2.76 11.17
CA PRO A 114 21.76 3.71 10.29
C PRO A 114 20.98 3.91 8.98
N LEU A 115 21.07 5.13 8.41
CA LEU A 115 20.39 5.45 7.16
C LEU A 115 20.87 4.53 6.03
N GLU A 116 22.16 4.25 5.98
CA GLU A 116 22.80 3.38 4.99
C GLU A 116 22.25 1.94 5.07
N GLU A 117 22.12 1.39 6.28
CA GLU A 117 21.58 0.05 6.52
C GLU A 117 20.12 -0.01 6.05
N MET A 118 19.32 1.02 6.34
CA MET A 118 17.95 1.11 5.89
C MET A 118 17.86 1.20 4.36
N ILE A 119 18.69 2.02 3.72
CA ILE A 119 18.74 2.15 2.25
C ILE A 119 19.13 0.81 1.61
N GLN A 120 20.13 0.12 2.14
CA GLN A 120 20.52 -1.21 1.64
C GLN A 120 19.36 -2.21 1.76
N GLY A 121 18.63 -2.20 2.86
CA GLY A 121 17.43 -3.02 3.04
C GLY A 121 16.32 -2.71 2.02
N ILE A 122 16.16 -1.44 1.62
CA ILE A 122 15.20 -1.05 0.56
C ILE A 122 15.68 -1.55 -0.81
N LEU A 123 16.94 -1.36 -1.13
CA LEU A 123 17.50 -1.72 -2.43
C LEU A 123 17.59 -3.24 -2.65
N SER A 124 17.74 -4.01 -1.57
CA SER A 124 17.83 -5.48 -1.64
C SER A 124 16.48 -6.17 -1.87
N VAL A 125 15.35 -5.48 -1.72
CA VAL A 125 14.01 -6.08 -1.92
C VAL A 125 13.87 -6.55 -3.37
N THR A 126 13.39 -7.78 -3.55
CA THR A 126 13.16 -8.40 -4.86
C THR A 126 11.67 -8.42 -5.24
N ALA A 127 11.37 -8.55 -6.53
CA ALA A 127 10.01 -8.70 -7.02
C ALA A 127 9.31 -9.93 -6.43
N SER A 128 10.05 -11.03 -6.30
CA SER A 128 9.55 -12.28 -5.69
C SER A 128 9.16 -12.09 -4.22
N GLU A 129 9.94 -11.33 -3.44
CA GLU A 129 9.59 -11.00 -2.05
C GLU A 129 8.34 -10.14 -1.95
N LEU A 130 8.12 -9.19 -2.88
CA LEU A 130 6.89 -8.40 -2.93
C LEU A 130 5.67 -9.26 -3.24
N ARG A 131 5.81 -10.18 -4.20
CA ARG A 131 4.75 -11.14 -4.52
C ARG A 131 4.47 -12.06 -3.33
N ALA A 132 5.50 -12.59 -2.68
CA ALA A 132 5.35 -13.42 -1.48
C ALA A 132 4.65 -12.68 -0.34
N PHE A 133 4.96 -11.37 -0.17
CA PHE A 133 4.26 -10.51 0.77
C PHE A 133 2.77 -10.39 0.41
N ALA A 134 2.43 -10.12 -0.86
CA ALA A 134 1.05 -10.01 -1.30
C ALA A 134 0.26 -11.31 -1.06
N VAL A 135 0.83 -12.45 -1.43
CA VAL A 135 0.22 -13.78 -1.20
C VAL A 135 -0.03 -14.03 0.28
N LYS A 136 0.93 -13.69 1.14
CA LYS A 136 0.88 -13.99 2.57
C LYS A 136 -0.08 -13.07 3.34
N TYR A 137 -0.10 -11.78 3.01
CA TYR A 137 -0.74 -10.76 3.85
C TYR A 137 -1.99 -10.14 3.25
N LEU A 138 -2.16 -10.10 1.93
CA LEU A 138 -3.33 -9.49 1.29
C LEU A 138 -4.44 -10.51 1.07
N ASN A 139 -4.99 -11.02 2.16
CA ASN A 139 -6.10 -11.96 2.10
C ASN A 139 -7.44 -11.18 2.17
N ILE A 140 -8.17 -11.17 1.05
CA ILE A 140 -9.45 -10.46 0.92
C ILE A 140 -10.51 -10.99 1.88
N SER A 141 -10.57 -12.29 2.14
CA SER A 141 -11.53 -12.87 3.10
C SER A 141 -11.32 -12.43 4.55
N LYS A 142 -10.18 -11.79 4.85
CA LYS A 142 -9.87 -11.19 6.15
C LYS A 142 -9.90 -9.66 6.11
N ALA A 143 -10.28 -9.08 4.98
CA ALA A 143 -10.38 -7.63 4.85
C ALA A 143 -11.63 -7.12 5.57
N SER A 144 -11.52 -5.91 6.10
CA SER A 144 -12.66 -5.17 6.65
C SER A 144 -12.94 -3.97 5.77
N PHE A 145 -14.19 -3.72 5.48
CA PHE A 145 -14.64 -2.56 4.73
C PHE A 145 -15.31 -1.55 5.67
N CYS A 146 -14.95 -0.29 5.51
CA CYS A 146 -15.60 0.82 6.20
C CYS A 146 -15.92 1.92 5.18
N SER A 147 -17.10 2.50 5.24
CA SER A 147 -17.49 3.63 4.40
C SER A 147 -18.04 4.77 5.23
N VAL A 148 -17.68 6.00 4.85
CA VAL A 148 -18.24 7.23 5.42
C VAL A 148 -18.96 7.99 4.32
N GLY A 149 -20.27 8.18 4.52
CA GLY A 149 -21.15 8.84 3.53
C GLY A 149 -22.37 8.01 3.19
N LYS A 150 -23.06 8.42 2.11
CA LYS A 150 -24.30 7.78 1.68
C LYS A 150 -24.01 6.61 0.73
N LEU A 151 -23.72 5.44 1.28
CA LEU A 151 -23.61 4.21 0.49
C LEU A 151 -25.00 3.65 0.16
N MET A 152 -25.25 3.36 -1.13
CA MET A 152 -26.51 2.75 -1.54
C MET A 152 -26.57 1.27 -1.14
N LYS A 153 -27.74 0.78 -0.69
CA LYS A 153 -27.93 -0.62 -0.28
C LYS A 153 -27.48 -1.64 -1.34
N LYS A 154 -27.66 -1.33 -2.62
CA LYS A 154 -27.24 -2.18 -3.73
C LYS A 154 -25.72 -2.30 -3.81
N GLU A 155 -25.01 -1.17 -3.64
CA GLU A 155 -23.54 -1.14 -3.65
C GLU A 155 -22.98 -1.87 -2.43
N ALA A 156 -23.56 -1.65 -1.23
CA ALA A 156 -23.16 -2.37 -0.02
C ALA A 156 -23.23 -3.88 -0.21
N LYS A 157 -24.38 -4.40 -0.68
CA LYS A 157 -24.53 -5.85 -0.93
C LYS A 157 -23.54 -6.42 -1.95
N ARG A 158 -23.17 -5.62 -2.97
CA ARG A 158 -22.16 -6.06 -3.94
C ARG A 158 -20.76 -6.10 -3.30
N ILE A 159 -20.45 -5.12 -2.46
CA ILE A 159 -19.17 -5.09 -1.74
C ILE A 159 -19.08 -6.28 -0.78
N ASP A 160 -20.13 -6.55 0.00
CA ASP A 160 -20.18 -7.72 0.89
C ASP A 160 -19.91 -9.01 0.10
N ALA A 161 -20.59 -9.20 -1.04
CA ALA A 161 -20.39 -10.38 -1.89
C ALA A 161 -18.97 -10.48 -2.47
N LEU A 162 -18.29 -9.35 -2.75
CA LEU A 162 -16.91 -9.33 -3.23
C LEU A 162 -15.90 -9.72 -2.13
N LEU A 163 -16.21 -9.40 -0.88
CA LEU A 163 -15.33 -9.68 0.26
C LEU A 163 -15.57 -11.09 0.84
N ASP A 164 -16.82 -11.58 0.79
CA ASP A 164 -17.20 -12.90 1.32
C ASP A 164 -16.97 -14.04 0.31
N GLY A 165 -16.89 -13.74 -0.97
CA GLY A 165 -16.95 -14.70 -2.08
C GLY A 165 -15.62 -15.25 -2.56
N GLN A 166 -14.51 -15.06 -1.83
CA GLN A 166 -13.19 -15.59 -2.19
C GLN A 166 -12.62 -16.57 -1.19
#